data_0fef29dd32f0c45f88773e542e3a5de1
#
_entry.id   0fef29dd32f0c45f88773e542e3a5de1
#
_cell.length_a   1.000
_cell.length_b   1.000
_cell.length_c   1.000
_cell.angle_alpha   90.00
_cell.angle_beta   90.00
_cell.angle_gamma   90.00
#
_symmetry.space_group_name_H-M   'P 1'
#
loop_
_entity.id
_entity.type
_entity.pdbx_description
1 polymer ?
#
loop_
_entity_poly.entity_id
_entity_poly.type
_entity_poly.pdbx_seq_one_letter_code
_entity_poly.pdbx_strand_id
1 'polypeptide(L)'
;LWSILALSSTLASEARRGSLDLTVATPHSRRAIAIEKIAGHVVAVAITMAILGVTAWFAGTALGTLPGDEISPAAALSFAVGLGVRGLVAGAIAFALAPLLGRGAAAGIAGAVLVGGYVLYSYQPVVPAFGSAAGLTWWSWTAGHLPLAGTASWPGIAFTAAIAVALLGLGVEVF
;
A
#
# COMPACT_ATOMS: atom_id res chain seq x y z
N LEU A 1 1.57 -6.83 -2.35
CA LEU A 1 1.03 -8.12 -1.90
C LEU A 1 1.24 -8.35 -0.39
N TRP A 2 2.44 -8.07 0.16
CA TRP A 2 2.72 -8.27 1.58
C TRP A 2 1.72 -7.55 2.50
N SER A 3 1.40 -6.28 2.26
CA SER A 3 0.41 -5.52 3.05
C SER A 3 -0.98 -6.15 3.01
N ILE A 4 -1.39 -6.70 1.87
CA ILE A 4 -2.67 -7.42 1.73
C ILE A 4 -2.70 -8.64 2.65
N LEU A 5 -1.65 -9.46 2.59
CA LEU A 5 -1.56 -10.67 3.40
C LEU A 5 -1.43 -10.37 4.89
N ALA A 6 -0.60 -9.41 5.26
CA ALA A 6 -0.40 -9.00 6.63
C ALA A 6 -1.69 -8.45 7.25
N LEU A 7 -2.32 -7.45 6.64
CA LEU A 7 -3.49 -6.78 7.19
C LEU A 7 -4.76 -7.65 7.12
N SER A 8 -4.96 -8.46 6.07
CA SER A 8 -6.09 -9.40 6.02
C SER A 8 -6.02 -10.51 7.07
N SER A 9 -4.81 -10.85 7.53
CA SER A 9 -4.62 -11.94 8.50
C SER A 9 -4.57 -11.47 9.95
N THR A 10 -4.37 -10.19 10.18
CA THR A 10 -3.97 -9.64 11.49
C THR A 10 -4.94 -9.98 12.61
N LEU A 11 -6.24 -9.85 12.39
CA LEU A 11 -7.25 -10.12 13.41
C LEU A 11 -8.07 -11.39 13.11
N ALA A 12 -8.38 -11.64 11.84
CA ALA A 12 -9.18 -12.79 11.43
C ALA A 12 -8.47 -14.14 11.68
N SER A 13 -7.13 -14.18 11.69
CA SER A 13 -6.40 -15.40 12.01
C SER A 13 -6.31 -15.67 13.52
N GLU A 14 -6.27 -14.63 14.34
CA GLU A 14 -6.25 -14.74 15.79
C GLU A 14 -7.62 -15.14 16.33
N ALA A 15 -8.72 -14.61 15.74
CA ALA A 15 -10.08 -15.04 16.06
C ALA A 15 -10.26 -16.55 15.82
N ARG A 16 -9.73 -17.08 14.71
CA ARG A 16 -9.85 -18.50 14.40
C ARG A 16 -8.96 -19.42 15.24
N ARG A 17 -7.87 -18.91 15.79
CA ARG A 17 -6.93 -19.70 16.61
C ARG A 17 -7.30 -19.70 18.11
N GLY A 18 -8.35 -18.98 18.51
CA GLY A 18 -8.70 -18.80 19.92
C GLY A 18 -7.68 -17.94 20.70
N SER A 19 -6.64 -17.41 20.04
CA SER A 19 -5.64 -16.57 20.70
C SER A 19 -6.19 -15.17 21.03
N LEU A 20 -7.30 -14.76 20.41
CA LEU A 20 -8.05 -13.58 20.82
C LEU A 20 -8.60 -13.71 22.24
N ASP A 21 -8.96 -14.91 22.70
CA ASP A 21 -9.48 -15.11 24.05
C ASP A 21 -8.41 -14.80 25.10
N LEU A 22 -7.14 -15.12 24.82
CA LEU A 22 -6.01 -14.76 25.67
C LEU A 22 -5.70 -13.25 25.62
N THR A 23 -5.89 -12.62 24.48
CA THR A 23 -5.63 -11.19 24.29
C THR A 23 -6.76 -10.33 24.87
N VAL A 24 -8.01 -10.81 24.80
CA VAL A 24 -9.20 -10.16 25.39
C VAL A 24 -9.24 -10.35 26.93
N ALA A 25 -8.49 -11.30 27.47
CA ALA A 25 -8.26 -11.41 28.92
C ALA A 25 -7.38 -10.26 29.47
N THR A 26 -6.73 -9.48 28.61
CA THR A 26 -6.03 -8.25 28.99
C THR A 26 -7.00 -7.05 28.97
N PRO A 27 -6.76 -5.98 29.77
CA PRO A 27 -7.65 -4.81 29.84
C PRO A 27 -7.63 -3.93 28.56
N HIS A 28 -7.19 -4.47 27.42
CA HIS A 28 -7.10 -3.74 26.15
C HIS A 28 -8.38 -3.96 25.31
N SER A 29 -8.95 -2.87 24.79
CA SER A 29 -10.10 -2.96 23.87
C SER A 29 -9.67 -3.56 22.53
N ARG A 30 -10.59 -4.25 21.85
CA ARG A 30 -10.36 -4.77 20.47
C ARG A 30 -9.86 -3.69 19.53
N ARG A 31 -10.37 -2.48 19.69
CA ARG A 31 -9.99 -1.29 18.92
C ARG A 31 -8.53 -0.91 19.15
N ALA A 32 -8.07 -0.93 20.40
CA ALA A 32 -6.67 -0.65 20.74
C ALA A 32 -5.73 -1.66 20.08
N ILE A 33 -6.05 -2.95 20.16
CA ILE A 33 -5.28 -4.02 19.52
C ILE A 33 -5.21 -3.84 18.01
N ALA A 34 -6.35 -3.49 17.37
CA ALA A 34 -6.38 -3.24 15.92
C ALA A 34 -5.47 -2.07 15.54
N ILE A 35 -5.53 -0.97 16.29
CA ILE A 35 -4.72 0.23 16.05
C ILE A 35 -3.23 -0.07 16.22
N GLU A 36 -2.83 -0.78 17.28
CA GLU A 36 -1.44 -1.17 17.52
C GLU A 36 -0.86 -2.00 16.36
N LYS A 37 -1.64 -2.94 15.85
CA LYS A 37 -1.22 -3.78 14.73
C LYS A 37 -1.12 -3.00 13.42
N ILE A 38 -2.06 -2.09 13.16
CA ILE A 38 -1.99 -1.17 12.02
C ILE A 38 -0.76 -0.29 12.14
N ALA A 39 -0.52 0.29 13.32
CA ALA A 39 0.65 1.14 13.56
C ALA A 39 1.96 0.39 13.34
N GLY A 40 2.09 -0.83 13.88
CA GLY A 40 3.25 -1.69 13.64
C GLY A 40 3.46 -1.99 12.15
N HIS A 41 2.39 -2.26 11.41
CA HIS A 41 2.47 -2.49 9.96
C HIS A 41 2.90 -1.22 9.20
N VAL A 42 2.35 -0.06 9.54
CA VAL A 42 2.71 1.24 8.92
C VAL A 42 4.19 1.55 9.18
N VAL A 43 4.68 1.32 10.40
CA VAL A 43 6.11 1.49 10.73
C VAL A 43 6.98 0.55 9.90
N ALA A 44 6.60 -0.72 9.77
CA ALA A 44 7.34 -1.67 8.95
C ALA A 44 7.37 -1.28 7.47
N VAL A 45 6.24 -0.78 6.92
CA VAL A 45 6.19 -0.22 5.56
C VAL A 45 7.11 1.00 5.45
N ALA A 46 7.07 1.93 6.41
CA ALA A 46 7.92 3.13 6.39
C ALA A 46 9.42 2.78 6.38
N ILE A 47 9.84 1.83 7.22
CA ILE A 47 11.24 1.33 7.24
C ILE A 47 11.61 0.71 5.88
N THR A 48 10.73 -0.14 5.34
CA THR A 48 10.98 -0.77 4.03
C THR A 48 11.11 0.26 2.91
N MET A 49 10.26 1.31 2.93
CA MET A 49 10.31 2.38 1.94
C MET A 49 11.55 3.27 2.12
N ALA A 50 11.99 3.51 3.35
CA ALA A 50 13.25 4.22 3.61
C ALA A 50 14.45 3.45 3.04
N ILE A 51 14.52 2.15 3.28
CA ILE A 51 15.56 1.29 2.70
C ILE A 51 15.51 1.32 1.17
N LEU A 52 14.31 1.17 0.59
CA LEU A 52 14.13 1.20 -0.86
C LEU A 52 14.55 2.54 -1.46
N GLY A 53 14.17 3.66 -0.84
CA GLY A 53 14.53 5.00 -1.30
C GLY A 53 16.05 5.23 -1.27
N VAL A 54 16.70 4.86 -0.17
CA VAL A 54 18.18 4.94 -0.04
C VAL A 54 18.86 4.06 -1.08
N THR A 55 18.39 2.83 -1.26
CA THR A 55 18.94 1.89 -2.25
C THR A 55 18.79 2.42 -3.67
N ALA A 56 17.59 2.95 -4.02
CA ALA A 56 17.34 3.50 -5.35
C ALA A 56 18.23 4.73 -5.63
N TRP A 57 18.35 5.63 -4.64
CA TRP A 57 19.24 6.78 -4.74
C TRP A 57 20.70 6.35 -4.93
N PHE A 58 21.19 5.46 -4.06
CA PHE A 58 22.56 4.97 -4.13
C PHE A 58 22.84 4.24 -5.46
N ALA A 59 21.93 3.39 -5.91
CA ALA A 59 22.08 2.69 -7.18
C ALA A 59 22.15 3.67 -8.37
N GLY A 60 21.29 4.69 -8.41
CA GLY A 60 21.31 5.69 -9.47
C GLY A 60 22.58 6.53 -9.47
N THR A 61 23.12 6.88 -8.28
CA THR A 61 24.35 7.68 -8.19
C THR A 61 25.62 6.85 -8.42
N ALA A 62 25.66 5.60 -7.98
CA ALA A 62 26.86 4.75 -8.03
C ALA A 62 26.97 3.94 -9.34
N LEU A 63 25.85 3.61 -9.99
CA LEU A 63 25.81 2.74 -11.16
C LEU A 63 25.37 3.48 -12.44
N GLY A 64 24.93 4.73 -12.34
CA GLY A 64 24.62 5.58 -13.48
C GLY A 64 25.89 5.84 -14.30
N THR A 65 25.87 5.51 -15.58
CA THR A 65 27.03 5.63 -16.47
C THR A 65 26.81 6.68 -17.57
N LEU A 66 25.57 7.10 -17.78
CA LEU A 66 25.20 8.08 -18.80
C LEU A 66 24.73 9.39 -18.17
N PRO A 67 24.93 10.52 -18.86
CA PRO A 67 24.34 11.78 -18.42
C PRO A 67 22.79 11.64 -18.31
N GLY A 68 22.25 11.92 -17.13
CA GLY A 68 20.81 11.80 -16.86
C GLY A 68 20.37 10.50 -16.18
N ASP A 69 21.28 9.55 -15.96
CA ASP A 69 21.00 8.33 -15.17
C ASP A 69 20.96 8.61 -13.65
N GLU A 70 21.37 9.80 -13.24
CA GLU A 70 21.40 10.17 -11.82
C GLU A 70 20.00 10.27 -11.24
N ILE A 71 19.76 9.52 -10.16
CA ILE A 71 18.52 9.58 -9.40
C ILE A 71 18.69 10.58 -8.24
N SER A 72 17.90 11.66 -8.25
CA SER A 72 17.93 12.60 -7.14
C SER A 72 17.33 11.98 -5.85
N PRO A 73 17.79 12.39 -4.66
CA PRO A 73 17.19 11.92 -3.40
C PRO A 73 15.67 12.14 -3.33
N ALA A 74 15.19 13.26 -3.87
CA ALA A 74 13.76 13.58 -3.91
C ALA A 74 12.97 12.62 -4.82
N ALA A 75 13.54 12.25 -5.98
CA ALA A 75 12.93 11.28 -6.90
C ALA A 75 12.88 9.88 -6.27
N ALA A 76 13.99 9.44 -5.67
CA ALA A 76 14.07 8.16 -4.96
C ALA A 76 13.06 8.10 -3.80
N LEU A 77 12.93 9.18 -3.01
CA LEU A 77 11.98 9.28 -1.91
C LEU A 77 10.54 9.22 -2.42
N SER A 78 10.18 10.02 -3.43
CA SER A 78 8.83 10.05 -3.98
C SER A 78 8.42 8.69 -4.59
N PHE A 79 9.34 8.02 -5.27
CA PHE A 79 9.15 6.66 -5.77
C PHE A 79 8.85 5.66 -4.64
N ALA A 80 9.71 5.66 -3.61
CA ALA A 80 9.57 4.74 -2.48
C ALA A 80 8.27 4.98 -1.71
N VAL A 81 7.97 6.24 -1.35
CA VAL A 81 6.73 6.61 -0.65
C VAL A 81 5.50 6.25 -1.48
N GLY A 82 5.50 6.58 -2.78
CA GLY A 82 4.41 6.23 -3.68
C GLY A 82 4.16 4.72 -3.73
N LEU A 83 5.22 3.91 -3.75
CA LEU A 83 5.10 2.45 -3.74
C LEU A 83 4.53 1.93 -2.41
N GLY A 84 4.98 2.48 -1.29
CA GLY A 84 4.49 2.14 0.04
C GLY A 84 3.01 2.47 0.22
N VAL A 85 2.59 3.65 -0.19
CA VAL A 85 1.20 4.09 -0.11
C VAL A 85 0.27 3.22 -0.97
N ARG A 86 0.69 2.82 -2.17
CA ARG A 86 -0.06 1.85 -3.01
C ARG A 86 -0.22 0.50 -2.31
N GLY A 87 0.83 0.03 -1.66
CA GLY A 87 0.77 -1.20 -0.85
C GLY A 87 -0.17 -1.06 0.34
N LEU A 88 -0.14 0.09 1.03
CA LEU A 88 -1.00 0.37 2.18
C LEU A 88 -2.47 0.43 1.79
N VAL A 89 -2.84 1.10 0.69
CA VAL A 89 -4.24 1.18 0.25
C VAL A 89 -4.80 -0.20 -0.09
N ALA A 90 -4.01 -1.02 -0.76
CA ALA A 90 -4.41 -2.39 -1.06
C ALA A 90 -4.57 -3.25 0.21
N GLY A 91 -3.65 -3.09 1.17
CA GLY A 91 -3.75 -3.71 2.49
C GLY A 91 -4.96 -3.22 3.29
N ALA A 92 -5.26 -1.92 3.22
CA ALA A 92 -6.41 -1.32 3.89
C ALA A 92 -7.76 -1.84 3.34
N ILE A 93 -7.87 -2.05 2.03
CA ILE A 93 -9.03 -2.73 1.41
C ILE A 93 -9.19 -4.13 2.00
N ALA A 94 -8.10 -4.90 2.04
CA ALA A 94 -8.12 -6.25 2.58
C ALA A 94 -8.50 -6.26 4.07
N PHE A 95 -8.01 -5.31 4.86
CA PHE A 95 -8.32 -5.16 6.27
C PHE A 95 -9.80 -4.83 6.49
N ALA A 96 -10.33 -3.83 5.78
CA ALA A 96 -11.73 -3.41 5.90
C ALA A 96 -12.73 -4.50 5.48
N LEU A 97 -12.38 -5.34 4.50
CA LEU A 97 -13.24 -6.41 4.01
C LEU A 97 -13.11 -7.71 4.80
N ALA A 98 -12.01 -7.92 5.52
CA ALA A 98 -11.73 -9.18 6.20
C ALA A 98 -12.81 -9.60 7.24
N PRO A 99 -13.39 -8.69 8.05
CA PRO A 99 -14.47 -9.03 8.97
C PRO A 99 -15.74 -9.48 8.28
N LEU A 100 -16.04 -8.93 7.08
CA LEU A 100 -17.26 -9.16 6.33
C LEU A 100 -17.21 -10.41 5.45
N LEU A 101 -16.09 -10.62 4.77
CA LEU A 101 -15.94 -11.62 3.71
C LEU A 101 -15.00 -12.76 4.08
N GLY A 102 -14.30 -12.62 5.21
CA GLY A 102 -13.22 -13.50 5.59
C GLY A 102 -11.91 -13.21 4.85
N ARG A 103 -10.80 -13.68 5.43
CA ARG A 103 -9.43 -13.38 4.99
C ARG A 103 -9.17 -13.66 3.51
N GLY A 104 -9.62 -14.83 3.02
CA GLY A 104 -9.31 -15.27 1.66
C GLY A 104 -9.96 -14.40 0.60
N ALA A 105 -11.27 -14.14 0.74
CA ALA A 105 -12.02 -13.31 -0.19
C ALA A 105 -11.54 -11.85 -0.14
N ALA A 106 -11.32 -11.30 1.05
CA ALA A 106 -10.80 -9.95 1.23
C ALA A 106 -9.42 -9.77 0.56
N ALA A 107 -8.50 -10.71 0.77
CA ALA A 107 -7.18 -10.69 0.13
C ALA A 107 -7.28 -10.85 -1.40
N GLY A 108 -8.19 -11.71 -1.88
CA GLY A 108 -8.44 -11.91 -3.31
C GLY A 108 -8.96 -10.64 -3.99
N ILE A 109 -9.95 -9.96 -3.39
CA ILE A 109 -10.49 -8.70 -3.92
C ILE A 109 -9.42 -7.61 -3.93
N ALA A 110 -8.71 -7.41 -2.82
CA ALA A 110 -7.65 -6.42 -2.73
C ALA A 110 -6.52 -6.69 -3.74
N GLY A 111 -6.15 -7.96 -3.93
CA GLY A 111 -5.19 -8.39 -4.92
C GLY A 111 -5.67 -8.13 -6.35
N ALA A 112 -6.92 -8.45 -6.65
CA ALA A 112 -7.52 -8.20 -7.96
C ALA A 112 -7.56 -6.70 -8.30
N VAL A 113 -7.93 -5.85 -7.33
CA VAL A 113 -7.94 -4.39 -7.52
C VAL A 113 -6.53 -3.85 -7.71
N LEU A 114 -5.54 -4.34 -6.93
CA LEU A 114 -4.14 -3.93 -7.06
C LEU A 114 -3.57 -4.30 -8.43
N VAL A 115 -3.71 -5.56 -8.82
CA VAL A 115 -3.14 -6.09 -10.06
C VAL A 115 -3.92 -5.57 -11.27
N GLY A 116 -5.26 -5.55 -11.21
CA GLY A 116 -6.11 -5.00 -12.27
C GLY A 116 -5.81 -3.53 -12.52
N GLY A 117 -5.68 -2.73 -11.46
CA GLY A 117 -5.28 -1.32 -11.58
C GLY A 117 -3.89 -1.15 -12.22
N TYR A 118 -2.94 -2.02 -11.88
CA TYR A 118 -1.61 -2.03 -12.52
C TYR A 118 -1.69 -2.37 -14.00
N VAL A 119 -2.46 -3.38 -14.37
CA VAL A 119 -2.65 -3.78 -15.77
C VAL A 119 -3.28 -2.63 -16.57
N LEU A 120 -4.35 -2.03 -16.07
CA LEU A 120 -4.99 -0.88 -16.73
C LEU A 120 -4.00 0.28 -16.94
N TYR A 121 -3.24 0.62 -15.89
CA TYR A 121 -2.24 1.68 -15.94
C TYR A 121 -1.10 1.37 -16.92
N SER A 122 -0.57 0.15 -16.91
CA SER A 122 0.61 -0.23 -17.70
C SER A 122 0.29 -0.41 -19.20
N TYR A 123 -0.93 -0.86 -19.51
CA TYR A 123 -1.32 -1.14 -20.89
C TYR A 123 -2.13 -0.01 -21.56
N GLN A 124 -2.50 1.05 -20.82
CA GLN A 124 -3.23 2.18 -21.42
C GLN A 124 -2.55 2.81 -22.66
N PRO A 125 -1.21 2.85 -22.80
CA PRO A 125 -0.59 3.41 -24.01
C PRO A 125 -0.81 2.54 -25.25
N VAL A 126 -1.05 1.23 -25.06
CA VAL A 126 -1.22 0.25 -26.14
C VAL A 126 -2.69 -0.04 -26.40
N VAL A 127 -3.52 0.03 -25.38
CA VAL A 127 -4.96 -0.26 -25.43
C VAL A 127 -5.74 1.00 -25.09
N PRO A 128 -6.19 1.79 -26.08
CA PRO A 128 -6.87 3.08 -25.83
C PRO A 128 -8.12 2.97 -24.94
N ALA A 129 -8.83 1.83 -25.00
CA ALA A 129 -10.00 1.56 -24.15
C ALA A 129 -9.67 1.55 -22.63
N PHE A 130 -8.41 1.36 -22.25
CA PHE A 130 -8.01 1.37 -20.85
C PHE A 130 -7.77 2.78 -20.30
N GLY A 131 -7.63 3.79 -21.16
CA GLY A 131 -7.25 5.15 -20.73
C GLY A 131 -8.20 5.77 -19.71
N SER A 132 -9.52 5.66 -19.91
CA SER A 132 -10.51 6.18 -18.96
C SER A 132 -10.52 5.41 -17.63
N ALA A 133 -10.41 4.08 -17.69
CA ALA A 133 -10.39 3.23 -16.51
C ALA A 133 -9.07 3.36 -15.72
N ALA A 134 -7.94 3.51 -16.40
CA ALA A 134 -6.65 3.75 -15.79
C ALA A 134 -6.63 5.03 -14.94
N GLY A 135 -7.30 6.09 -15.39
CA GLY A 135 -7.46 7.35 -14.65
C GLY A 135 -8.15 7.22 -13.31
N LEU A 136 -8.90 6.15 -13.06
CA LEU A 136 -9.57 5.85 -11.80
C LEU A 136 -8.67 5.07 -10.81
N THR A 137 -7.47 4.70 -11.22
CA THR A 137 -6.57 3.88 -10.39
C THR A 137 -5.57 4.75 -9.63
N TRP A 138 -5.22 4.35 -8.42
CA TRP A 138 -4.14 5.01 -7.67
C TRP A 138 -2.76 4.89 -8.33
N TRP A 139 -2.62 4.00 -9.31
CA TRP A 139 -1.40 3.90 -10.12
C TRP A 139 -1.18 5.17 -10.93
N SER A 140 -2.21 5.65 -11.63
CA SER A 140 -2.14 6.91 -12.39
C SER A 140 -2.04 8.15 -11.50
N TRP A 141 -2.63 8.12 -10.30
CA TRP A 141 -2.57 9.25 -9.37
C TRP A 141 -1.19 9.45 -8.75
N THR A 142 -0.44 8.37 -8.54
CA THR A 142 0.80 8.39 -7.75
C THR A 142 2.08 8.21 -8.55
N ALA A 143 2.03 7.51 -9.70
CA ALA A 143 3.25 7.06 -10.37
C ALA A 143 3.92 8.16 -11.22
N GLY A 144 3.14 9.07 -11.84
CA GLY A 144 3.69 9.92 -12.89
C GLY A 144 4.17 9.08 -14.10
N HIS A 145 4.84 9.70 -15.06
CA HIS A 145 5.36 8.98 -16.23
C HIS A 145 6.70 8.30 -15.95
N LEU A 146 7.55 8.95 -15.18
CA LEU A 146 8.90 8.50 -14.84
C LEU A 146 9.18 8.79 -13.36
N PRO A 147 8.72 7.95 -12.42
CA PRO A 147 8.83 8.25 -10.99
C PRO A 147 10.25 8.51 -10.50
N LEU A 148 11.23 7.75 -11.01
CA LEU A 148 12.63 7.92 -10.67
C LEU A 148 13.29 9.15 -11.32
N ALA A 149 12.65 9.74 -12.33
CA ALA A 149 13.02 11.04 -12.89
C ALA A 149 12.31 12.23 -12.19
N GLY A 150 11.63 11.99 -11.07
CA GLY A 150 11.02 13.05 -10.26
C GLY A 150 9.65 13.50 -10.72
N THR A 151 8.96 12.74 -11.56
CA THR A 151 7.61 13.09 -12.08
C THR A 151 6.47 12.61 -11.17
N ALA A 152 6.75 12.09 -10.00
CA ALA A 152 5.74 11.60 -9.07
C ALA A 152 4.83 12.73 -8.55
N SER A 153 3.54 12.45 -8.45
CA SER A 153 2.54 13.40 -7.96
C SER A 153 2.39 13.32 -6.44
N TRP A 154 2.98 14.26 -5.71
CA TRP A 154 2.80 14.37 -4.26
C TRP A 154 1.34 14.54 -3.84
N PRO A 155 0.50 15.37 -4.51
CA PRO A 155 -0.93 15.44 -4.24
C PRO A 155 -1.64 14.09 -4.44
N GLY A 156 -1.30 13.35 -5.47
CA GLY A 156 -1.84 12.01 -5.72
C GLY A 156 -1.43 10.99 -4.65
N ILE A 157 -0.16 11.06 -4.19
CA ILE A 157 0.34 10.23 -3.08
C ILE A 157 -0.43 10.56 -1.80
N ALA A 158 -0.61 11.84 -1.46
CA ALA A 158 -1.34 12.28 -0.27
C ALA A 158 -2.81 11.87 -0.33
N PHE A 159 -3.47 12.02 -1.47
CA PHE A 159 -4.85 11.60 -1.67
C PHE A 159 -5.01 10.08 -1.51
N THR A 160 -4.11 9.30 -2.08
CA THR A 160 -4.10 7.84 -1.94
C THR A 160 -3.85 7.41 -0.49
N ALA A 161 -2.96 8.11 0.23
CA ALA A 161 -2.71 7.88 1.65
C ALA A 161 -3.96 8.19 2.50
N ALA A 162 -4.68 9.26 2.18
CA ALA A 162 -5.94 9.61 2.86
C ALA A 162 -7.00 8.51 2.68
N ILE A 163 -7.12 7.93 1.48
CA ILE A 163 -7.99 6.78 1.22
C ILE A 163 -7.56 5.58 2.09
N ALA A 164 -6.27 5.28 2.18
CA ALA A 164 -5.78 4.19 3.01
C ALA A 164 -6.15 4.39 4.48
N VAL A 165 -5.95 5.59 5.01
CA VAL A 165 -6.32 5.94 6.41
C VAL A 165 -7.82 5.80 6.64
N ALA A 166 -8.65 6.29 5.72
CA ALA A 166 -10.11 6.17 5.83
C ALA A 166 -10.56 4.71 5.85
N LEU A 167 -10.01 3.87 4.96
CA LEU A 167 -10.33 2.44 4.90
C LEU A 167 -9.85 1.69 6.15
N LEU A 168 -8.67 2.02 6.69
CA LEU A 168 -8.19 1.45 7.94
C LEU A 168 -9.09 1.86 9.11
N GLY A 169 -9.51 3.12 9.17
CA GLY A 169 -10.46 3.62 10.17
C GLY A 169 -11.78 2.87 10.10
N LEU A 170 -12.36 2.72 8.91
CA LEU A 170 -13.59 1.94 8.71
C LEU A 170 -13.40 0.48 9.15
N GLY A 171 -12.28 -0.14 8.83
CA GLY A 171 -11.97 -1.49 9.26
C GLY A 171 -11.89 -1.64 10.78
N VAL A 172 -11.35 -0.65 11.50
CA VAL A 172 -11.32 -0.64 12.98
C VAL A 172 -12.73 -0.53 13.57
N GLU A 173 -13.64 0.22 12.94
CA GLU A 173 -15.03 0.34 13.43
C GLU A 173 -15.86 -0.92 13.19
N VAL A 174 -15.59 -1.65 12.11
CA VAL A 174 -16.32 -2.89 11.77
C VAL A 174 -15.83 -4.09 12.60
N PHE A 175 -14.66 -3.98 13.21
CA PHE A 175 -14.02 -5.03 14.01
C PHE A 175 -14.44 -5.00 15.48
#